data_77a57338f0e59243dd4fb0584282f250
#
_entry.id   77a57338f0e59243dd4fb0584282f250
#
_cell.length_a   1.000
_cell.length_b   1.000
_cell.length_c   1.000
_cell.angle_alpha   90.00
_cell.angle_beta   90.00
_cell.angle_gamma   90.00
#
_symmetry.space_group_name_H-M   'P 1'
#
loop_
_entity.id
_entity.type
_entity.pdbx_description
1 polymer ?
#
loop_
_entity_poly.entity_id
_entity_poly.type
_entity_poly.pdbx_seq_one_letter_code
_entity_poly.pdbx_strand_id
1 'polypeptide(L)'
;MSTATISDPKANLLPLLEGSSWPGSAEALAQAGVLPIPTSRTEAWKYTRVGRLFDQPFAKANGHATVVLPDRLPFAATRVVFVNGHFRADLSDELKVQRGLVIDSLMRHLSHGPVQENYGKLAPTDDRLFTAMNTAAPTDGMILLVTRGVKVERPIHLIHLTTAERQLVQPRDLFMLHDGADAEVIIEHIAVDAPGALINSVRECVVGKGARLTTHKLQREGHRTTAGGPVSINFDGVRVGSRGHFSSSTTTLDGALVRNDVNVVLAGPGAHAELNGVYLLNGTAHCDNHTYIGHDVPDCTSDELYKGIVTEKATGVFNGKVYVAP
;
A
#
# COMPACT_ATOMS: atom_id res chain seq x y z
N MET A 1 29.24 -6.98 36.86
CA MET A 1 29.06 -6.76 35.41
C MET A 1 27.55 -6.57 35.22
N SER A 2 27.13 -5.34 34.92
CA SER A 2 25.72 -5.05 34.65
C SER A 2 25.37 -5.66 33.30
N THR A 3 24.51 -6.68 33.27
CA THR A 3 23.90 -7.17 32.03
C THR A 3 23.00 -6.06 31.53
N ALA A 4 23.47 -5.29 30.56
CA ALA A 4 22.61 -4.39 29.82
C ALA A 4 21.49 -5.24 29.22
N THR A 5 20.29 -5.06 29.71
CA THR A 5 19.08 -5.65 29.11
C THR A 5 18.98 -5.06 27.70
N ILE A 6 19.25 -5.89 26.68
CA ILE A 6 19.01 -5.48 25.30
C ILE A 6 17.49 -5.29 25.21
N SER A 7 17.01 -4.06 25.23
CA SER A 7 15.60 -3.77 25.03
C SER A 7 15.20 -4.28 23.66
N ASP A 8 14.03 -4.92 23.56
CA ASP A 8 13.45 -5.29 22.27
C ASP A 8 13.40 -4.04 21.37
N PRO A 9 14.06 -4.02 20.22
CA PRO A 9 14.06 -2.87 19.34
C PRO A 9 12.65 -2.49 18.85
N LYS A 10 11.66 -3.37 18.98
CA LYS A 10 10.24 -3.12 18.64
C LYS A 10 9.42 -2.64 19.83
N ALA A 11 10.01 -2.50 21.02
CA ALA A 11 9.29 -2.12 22.25
C ALA A 11 8.50 -0.80 22.14
N ASN A 12 8.98 0.14 21.31
CA ASN A 12 8.32 1.42 21.09
C ASN A 12 7.13 1.34 20.10
N LEU A 13 6.99 0.23 19.39
CA LEU A 13 6.04 0.11 18.29
C LEU A 13 4.96 -0.94 18.55
N LEU A 14 5.30 -2.09 19.14
CA LEU A 14 4.33 -3.16 19.42
C LEU A 14 3.13 -2.71 20.22
N PRO A 15 3.25 -1.88 21.27
CA PRO A 15 2.07 -1.40 22.04
C PRO A 15 1.07 -0.60 21.19
N LEU A 16 1.52 0.01 20.08
CA LEU A 16 0.63 0.74 19.18
C LEU A 16 -0.23 -0.19 18.32
N LEU A 17 0.17 -1.46 18.19
CA LEU A 17 -0.51 -2.47 17.40
C LEU A 17 -1.56 -3.25 18.19
N GLU A 18 -1.63 -3.03 19.50
CA GLU A 18 -2.55 -3.75 20.40
C GLU A 18 -3.98 -3.17 20.34
N GLY A 19 -4.95 -4.03 20.66
CA GLY A 19 -6.36 -3.64 20.84
C GLY A 19 -7.15 -3.45 19.55
N SER A 20 -6.62 -3.89 18.42
CA SER A 20 -7.32 -3.85 17.13
C SER A 20 -8.39 -4.96 17.07
N SER A 21 -9.56 -4.63 16.49
CA SER A 21 -10.66 -5.57 16.24
C SER A 21 -10.73 -6.03 14.76
N TRP A 22 -9.73 -5.69 13.97
CA TRP A 22 -9.67 -6.11 12.57
C TRP A 22 -9.46 -7.63 12.45
N PRO A 23 -9.98 -8.27 11.38
CA PRO A 23 -9.78 -9.70 11.17
C PRO A 23 -8.29 -10.07 11.10
N GLY A 24 -7.90 -11.13 11.83
CA GLY A 24 -6.51 -11.61 11.85
C GLY A 24 -5.53 -10.75 12.67
N SER A 25 -6.01 -9.71 13.37
CA SER A 25 -5.12 -8.78 14.09
C SER A 25 -4.31 -9.45 15.21
N ALA A 26 -4.88 -10.40 15.94
CA ALA A 26 -4.20 -11.08 17.03
C ALA A 26 -3.03 -11.95 16.54
N GLU A 27 -3.25 -12.73 15.48
CA GLU A 27 -2.23 -13.56 14.86
C GLU A 27 -1.13 -12.69 14.23
N ALA A 28 -1.52 -11.62 13.54
CA ALA A 28 -0.57 -10.70 12.93
C ALA A 28 0.27 -9.94 13.97
N LEU A 29 -0.30 -9.58 15.13
CA LEU A 29 0.44 -9.00 16.24
C LEU A 29 1.50 -9.98 16.78
N ALA A 30 1.11 -11.24 16.97
CA ALA A 30 2.05 -12.28 17.39
C ALA A 30 3.20 -12.45 16.38
N GLN A 31 2.89 -12.46 15.08
CA GLN A 31 3.90 -12.51 14.01
C GLN A 31 4.80 -11.26 14.01
N ALA A 32 4.24 -10.06 14.13
CA ALA A 32 5.02 -8.83 14.23
C ALA A 32 5.97 -8.84 15.44
N GLY A 33 5.59 -9.49 16.54
CA GLY A 33 6.43 -9.68 17.72
C GLY A 33 7.65 -10.55 17.45
N VAL A 34 7.52 -11.65 16.70
CA VAL A 34 8.59 -12.63 16.50
C VAL A 34 9.43 -12.37 15.24
N LEU A 35 8.86 -11.78 14.19
CA LEU A 35 9.58 -11.52 12.95
C LEU A 35 10.76 -10.56 13.18
N PRO A 36 11.94 -10.84 12.61
CA PRO A 36 13.09 -9.96 12.76
C PRO A 36 12.87 -8.63 11.99
N ILE A 37 13.44 -7.56 12.50
CA ILE A 37 13.57 -6.31 11.73
C ILE A 37 14.49 -6.60 10.54
N PRO A 38 14.07 -6.26 9.31
CA PRO A 38 14.89 -6.48 8.14
C PRO A 38 16.22 -5.71 8.21
N THR A 39 17.29 -6.36 7.79
CA THR A 39 18.64 -5.79 7.75
C THR A 39 19.21 -5.91 6.34
N SER A 40 20.39 -5.33 6.12
CA SER A 40 21.14 -5.52 4.86
C SER A 40 21.56 -6.98 4.59
N ARG A 41 21.39 -7.89 5.54
CA ARG A 41 21.61 -9.34 5.37
C ARG A 41 20.34 -10.04 4.85
N THR A 42 19.18 -9.41 4.99
CA THR A 42 17.92 -9.87 4.39
C THR A 42 17.94 -9.48 2.92
N GLU A 43 18.00 -10.43 2.01
CA GLU A 43 18.23 -10.18 0.58
C GLU A 43 17.30 -9.12 0.00
N ALA A 44 15.98 -9.22 0.23
CA ALA A 44 15.00 -8.24 -0.23
C ALA A 44 15.18 -6.84 0.37
N TRP A 45 16.01 -6.68 1.40
CA TRP A 45 16.25 -5.40 2.11
C TRP A 45 17.70 -4.96 2.06
N LYS A 46 18.53 -5.61 1.25
CA LYS A 46 19.98 -5.40 1.17
C LYS A 46 20.35 -3.93 0.99
N TYR A 47 19.59 -3.19 0.21
CA TYR A 47 19.85 -1.80 -0.12
C TYR A 47 18.97 -0.81 0.66
N THR A 48 17.97 -1.28 1.43
CA THR A 48 17.01 -0.43 2.14
C THR A 48 17.07 -0.68 3.64
N ARG A 49 17.62 0.29 4.37
CA ARG A 49 17.89 0.18 5.81
C ARG A 49 16.75 0.80 6.62
N VAL A 50 16.04 -0.01 7.37
CA VAL A 50 14.90 0.40 8.19
C VAL A 50 15.13 0.27 9.70
N GLY A 51 16.27 -0.25 10.14
CA GLY A 51 16.54 -0.48 11.57
C GLY A 51 16.33 0.74 12.44
N ARG A 52 16.78 1.92 11.99
CA ARG A 52 16.65 3.18 12.74
C ARG A 52 15.20 3.65 12.97
N LEU A 53 14.24 3.12 12.22
CA LEU A 53 12.82 3.42 12.46
C LEU A 53 12.39 2.97 13.85
N PHE A 54 12.96 1.87 14.32
CA PHE A 54 12.59 1.25 15.59
C PHE A 54 13.26 1.89 16.81
N ASP A 55 14.24 2.78 16.58
CA ASP A 55 14.92 3.52 17.65
C ASP A 55 14.10 4.72 18.17
N GLN A 56 12.95 5.03 17.52
CA GLN A 56 12.17 6.23 17.79
C GLN A 56 10.76 5.88 18.26
N PRO A 57 10.18 6.67 19.18
CA PRO A 57 8.79 6.51 19.55
C PRO A 57 7.87 7.00 18.41
N PHE A 58 6.79 6.26 18.20
CA PHE A 58 5.68 6.67 17.34
C PHE A 58 4.44 6.96 18.20
N ALA A 59 3.53 7.77 17.65
CA ALA A 59 2.18 7.95 18.17
C ALA A 59 1.17 7.25 17.24
N LYS A 60 -0.01 6.90 17.76
CA LYS A 60 -1.12 6.44 16.92
C LYS A 60 -1.56 7.58 15.99
N ALA A 61 -1.92 7.22 14.78
CA ALA A 61 -2.42 8.17 13.80
C ALA A 61 -3.70 8.88 14.25
N ASN A 62 -3.83 10.18 13.91
CA ASN A 62 -4.99 11.00 14.22
C ASN A 62 -5.58 11.59 12.93
N GLY A 63 -6.82 11.24 12.62
CA GLY A 63 -7.51 11.65 11.40
C GLY A 63 -8.12 13.06 11.42
N HIS A 64 -8.13 13.75 12.57
CA HIS A 64 -8.80 15.07 12.72
C HIS A 64 -7.94 16.28 12.32
N ALA A 65 -6.79 16.06 11.68
CA ALA A 65 -5.95 17.15 11.24
C ALA A 65 -6.65 18.04 10.19
N THR A 66 -6.44 19.36 10.30
CA THR A 66 -6.79 20.29 9.23
C THR A 66 -5.75 20.19 8.13
N VAL A 67 -6.19 19.97 6.91
CA VAL A 67 -5.31 19.74 5.76
C VAL A 67 -5.74 20.58 4.56
N VAL A 68 -4.77 20.88 3.71
CA VAL A 68 -5.02 21.45 2.37
C VAL A 68 -4.90 20.30 1.38
N LEU A 69 -5.98 20.05 0.65
CA LEU A 69 -5.99 19.03 -0.39
C LEU A 69 -5.29 19.55 -1.67
N PRO A 70 -4.76 18.66 -2.49
CA PRO A 70 -4.32 19.00 -3.82
C PRO A 70 -5.53 19.47 -4.67
N ASP A 71 -5.25 20.22 -5.72
CA ASP A 71 -6.24 20.58 -6.70
C ASP A 71 -6.96 19.35 -7.26
N ARG A 72 -8.18 19.57 -7.73
CA ARG A 72 -8.89 18.49 -8.43
C ARG A 72 -8.16 18.15 -9.73
N LEU A 73 -8.24 16.88 -10.12
CA LEU A 73 -7.74 16.44 -11.42
C LEU A 73 -8.42 17.25 -12.55
N PRO A 74 -7.74 17.48 -13.69
CA PRO A 74 -8.28 18.28 -14.80
C PRO A 74 -9.40 17.55 -15.58
N PHE A 75 -9.88 16.44 -15.05
CA PHE A 75 -11.00 15.65 -15.58
C PHE A 75 -11.89 15.15 -14.43
N ALA A 76 -13.08 14.67 -14.79
CA ALA A 76 -14.05 14.20 -13.79
C ALA A 76 -13.58 12.89 -13.15
N ALA A 77 -13.40 12.89 -11.83
CA ALA A 77 -13.07 11.74 -11.00
C ALA A 77 -13.87 11.80 -9.69
N THR A 78 -14.11 10.64 -9.08
CA THR A 78 -14.73 10.56 -7.75
C THR A 78 -13.63 10.61 -6.70
N ARG A 79 -13.59 11.70 -5.92
CA ARG A 79 -12.56 11.91 -4.89
C ARG A 79 -12.92 11.21 -3.58
N VAL A 80 -11.98 10.44 -3.06
CA VAL A 80 -12.06 9.74 -1.76
C VAL A 80 -10.81 10.08 -0.96
N VAL A 81 -10.97 10.58 0.26
CA VAL A 81 -9.87 11.14 1.06
C VAL A 81 -9.72 10.41 2.38
N PHE A 82 -8.48 10.04 2.66
CA PHE A 82 -8.03 9.57 3.96
C PHE A 82 -6.95 10.51 4.49
N VAL A 83 -7.08 10.94 5.73
CA VAL A 83 -6.08 11.77 6.42
C VAL A 83 -5.50 10.95 7.56
N ASN A 84 -4.18 10.79 7.57
CA ASN A 84 -3.47 9.94 8.53
C ASN A 84 -4.10 8.53 8.63
N GLY A 85 -4.52 7.98 7.49
CA GLY A 85 -5.16 6.67 7.38
C GLY A 85 -6.63 6.62 7.82
N HIS A 86 -7.28 7.73 8.15
CA HIS A 86 -8.70 7.78 8.53
C HIS A 86 -9.56 8.38 7.42
N PHE A 87 -10.69 7.76 7.13
CA PHE A 87 -11.64 8.26 6.12
C PHE A 87 -12.20 9.63 6.50
N ARG A 88 -12.20 10.57 5.56
CA ARG A 88 -12.70 11.94 5.71
C ARG A 88 -13.84 12.20 4.75
N ALA A 89 -15.04 11.87 5.21
CA ALA A 89 -16.27 12.09 4.42
C ALA A 89 -16.49 13.56 4.07
N ASP A 90 -16.09 14.48 4.94
CA ASP A 90 -16.18 15.93 4.74
C ASP A 90 -15.23 16.49 3.66
N LEU A 91 -14.18 15.72 3.32
CA LEU A 91 -13.21 16.07 2.28
C LEU A 91 -13.38 15.24 1.00
N SER A 92 -14.20 14.20 1.06
CA SER A 92 -14.54 13.31 -0.05
C SER A 92 -15.74 13.83 -0.83
N ASP A 93 -15.89 13.39 -2.07
CA ASP A 93 -17.14 13.60 -2.80
C ASP A 93 -18.28 12.78 -2.15
N GLU A 94 -19.52 13.20 -2.38
CA GLU A 94 -20.66 12.38 -2.00
C GLU A 94 -20.61 11.04 -2.77
N LEU A 95 -20.41 9.98 -2.01
CA LEU A 95 -20.34 8.62 -2.57
C LEU A 95 -21.76 8.14 -2.88
N LYS A 96 -22.22 8.45 -4.09
CA LYS A 96 -23.57 8.09 -4.54
C LYS A 96 -23.73 6.59 -4.57
N VAL A 97 -24.82 6.10 -4.03
CA VAL A 97 -25.20 4.69 -4.13
C VAL A 97 -25.44 4.35 -5.60
N GLN A 98 -24.52 3.62 -6.19
CA GLN A 98 -24.68 3.06 -7.53
C GLN A 98 -24.87 1.55 -7.39
N ARG A 99 -25.88 1.00 -8.09
CA ARG A 99 -26.11 -0.44 -8.07
C ARG A 99 -24.88 -1.20 -8.58
N GLY A 100 -24.35 -2.08 -7.73
CA GLY A 100 -23.20 -2.90 -8.08
C GLY A 100 -21.85 -2.22 -7.88
N LEU A 101 -21.80 -1.05 -7.24
CA LEU A 101 -20.57 -0.36 -6.87
C LEU A 101 -20.60 0.03 -5.39
N VAL A 102 -19.57 -0.35 -4.65
CA VAL A 102 -19.32 0.12 -3.27
C VAL A 102 -17.97 0.80 -3.25
N ILE A 103 -17.95 2.05 -2.83
CA ILE A 103 -16.75 2.84 -2.51
C ILE A 103 -17.02 3.42 -1.12
N ASP A 104 -16.23 3.04 -0.12
CA ASP A 104 -16.41 3.52 1.27
C ASP A 104 -15.16 3.23 2.10
N SER A 105 -15.21 3.57 3.39
CA SER A 105 -14.26 3.11 4.41
C SER A 105 -14.36 1.60 4.57
N LEU A 106 -13.22 0.89 4.46
CA LEU A 106 -13.16 -0.56 4.64
C LEU A 106 -13.58 -0.97 6.05
N MET A 107 -13.25 -0.15 7.06
CA MET A 107 -13.61 -0.39 8.46
C MET A 107 -15.11 -0.60 8.64
N ARG A 108 -15.96 0.09 7.87
CA ARG A 108 -17.42 -0.03 7.94
C ARG A 108 -17.95 -1.33 7.34
N HIS A 109 -17.13 -2.06 6.60
CA HIS A 109 -17.53 -3.24 5.84
C HIS A 109 -16.87 -4.54 6.30
N LEU A 110 -16.17 -4.56 7.44
CA LEU A 110 -15.44 -5.73 7.93
C LEU A 110 -16.32 -6.98 8.17
N SER A 111 -17.61 -6.77 8.45
CA SER A 111 -18.59 -7.86 8.61
C SER A 111 -19.22 -8.35 7.29
N HIS A 112 -18.96 -7.68 6.16
CA HIS A 112 -19.49 -8.09 4.86
C HIS A 112 -18.85 -9.39 4.40
N GLY A 113 -19.64 -10.35 3.91
CA GLY A 113 -19.15 -11.64 3.42
C GLY A 113 -18.00 -11.52 2.42
N PRO A 114 -18.12 -10.75 1.32
CA PRO A 114 -17.03 -10.57 0.36
C PRO A 114 -15.74 -10.02 0.99
N VAL A 115 -15.83 -9.16 2.00
CA VAL A 115 -14.64 -8.67 2.73
C VAL A 115 -14.02 -9.79 3.55
N GLN A 116 -14.81 -10.54 4.30
CA GLN A 116 -14.33 -11.65 5.13
C GLN A 116 -13.66 -12.76 4.30
N GLU A 117 -14.13 -12.98 3.09
CA GLU A 117 -13.57 -13.97 2.16
C GLU A 117 -12.22 -13.55 1.56
N ASN A 118 -11.98 -12.25 1.39
CA ASN A 118 -10.84 -11.74 0.62
C ASN A 118 -9.80 -10.98 1.47
N TYR A 119 -10.20 -10.35 2.57
CA TYR A 119 -9.29 -9.59 3.43
C TYR A 119 -8.18 -10.47 4.03
N GLY A 120 -6.95 -10.02 3.96
CA GLY A 120 -5.78 -10.71 4.49
C GLY A 120 -5.31 -11.92 3.66
N LYS A 121 -5.90 -12.16 2.48
CA LYS A 121 -5.57 -13.34 1.67
C LYS A 121 -4.38 -13.13 0.74
N LEU A 122 -4.08 -11.88 0.39
CA LEU A 122 -3.01 -11.54 -0.54
C LEU A 122 -1.86 -10.77 0.13
N ALA A 123 -1.96 -10.57 1.44
CA ALA A 123 -0.99 -9.86 2.25
C ALA A 123 -0.40 -10.79 3.33
N PRO A 124 0.64 -11.59 3.01
CA PRO A 124 1.23 -12.55 3.94
C PRO A 124 1.84 -11.85 5.15
N THR A 125 1.66 -12.47 6.33
CA THR A 125 2.12 -11.93 7.62
C THR A 125 3.18 -12.80 8.29
N ASP A 126 3.47 -13.97 7.74
CA ASP A 126 4.36 -14.98 8.30
C ASP A 126 5.85 -14.72 8.02
N ASP A 127 6.15 -13.98 6.96
CA ASP A 127 7.53 -13.65 6.55
C ASP A 127 7.78 -12.14 6.34
N ARG A 128 6.75 -11.28 6.50
CA ARG A 128 6.80 -9.85 6.19
C ARG A 128 6.42 -8.98 7.39
N LEU A 129 7.43 -8.49 8.10
CA LEU A 129 7.22 -7.67 9.31
C LEU A 129 6.24 -6.51 9.10
N PHE A 130 6.42 -5.71 8.05
CA PHE A 130 5.57 -4.53 7.82
C PHE A 130 4.14 -4.91 7.45
N THR A 131 3.94 -5.99 6.69
CA THR A 131 2.60 -6.53 6.41
C THR A 131 1.93 -7.04 7.68
N ALA A 132 2.69 -7.76 8.54
CA ALA A 132 2.19 -8.21 9.84
C ALA A 132 1.81 -7.02 10.74
N MET A 133 2.64 -5.98 10.81
CA MET A 133 2.32 -4.75 11.55
C MET A 133 1.03 -4.08 11.04
N ASN A 134 0.89 -3.94 9.71
CA ASN A 134 -0.32 -3.35 9.14
C ASN A 134 -1.56 -4.21 9.45
N THR A 135 -1.47 -5.53 9.29
CA THR A 135 -2.61 -6.44 9.57
C THR A 135 -2.96 -6.47 11.06
N ALA A 136 -1.97 -6.30 11.95
CA ALA A 136 -2.20 -6.23 13.40
C ALA A 136 -3.05 -5.01 13.80
N ALA A 137 -2.81 -3.85 13.19
CA ALA A 137 -3.52 -2.62 13.54
C ALA A 137 -3.68 -1.67 12.34
N PRO A 138 -4.49 -2.03 11.35
CA PRO A 138 -4.77 -1.09 10.27
C PRO A 138 -5.46 0.17 10.81
N THR A 139 -5.20 1.32 10.20
CA THR A 139 -5.91 2.54 10.59
C THR A 139 -7.31 2.55 9.99
N ASP A 140 -7.41 2.58 8.68
CA ASP A 140 -8.58 2.40 7.82
C ASP A 140 -8.09 2.37 6.36
N GLY A 141 -8.98 2.31 5.39
CA GLY A 141 -8.66 2.36 3.98
C GLY A 141 -9.91 2.27 3.12
N MET A 142 -9.74 2.24 1.82
CA MET A 142 -10.85 2.18 0.89
C MET A 142 -11.25 0.73 0.57
N ILE A 143 -12.54 0.44 0.70
CA ILE A 143 -13.14 -0.69 -0.02
C ILE A 143 -13.61 -0.21 -1.40
N LEU A 144 -13.21 -0.94 -2.44
CA LEU A 144 -13.79 -0.86 -3.76
C LEU A 144 -14.34 -2.24 -4.12
N LEU A 145 -15.66 -2.35 -4.19
CA LEU A 145 -16.33 -3.57 -4.66
C LEU A 145 -17.14 -3.24 -5.92
N VAL A 146 -16.77 -3.86 -7.02
CA VAL A 146 -17.44 -3.73 -8.32
C VAL A 146 -18.03 -5.08 -8.70
N THR A 147 -19.35 -5.16 -8.76
CA THR A 147 -20.05 -6.42 -9.06
C THR A 147 -19.95 -6.80 -10.54
N ARG A 148 -20.32 -8.02 -10.84
CA ARG A 148 -20.21 -8.63 -12.18
C ARG A 148 -20.71 -7.71 -13.30
N GLY A 149 -19.84 -7.46 -14.30
CA GLY A 149 -20.13 -6.72 -15.52
C GLY A 149 -20.31 -5.21 -15.36
N VAL A 150 -20.19 -4.70 -14.14
CA VAL A 150 -20.28 -3.24 -13.89
C VAL A 150 -18.99 -2.57 -14.33
N LYS A 151 -19.13 -1.47 -15.07
CA LYS A 151 -18.02 -0.59 -15.43
C LYS A 151 -18.16 0.71 -14.65
N VAL A 152 -17.09 1.10 -13.97
CA VAL A 152 -17.02 2.37 -13.25
C VAL A 152 -16.74 3.47 -14.25
N GLU A 153 -17.69 4.39 -14.45
CA GLU A 153 -17.63 5.38 -15.53
C GLU A 153 -16.56 6.45 -15.34
N ARG A 154 -16.25 6.79 -14.09
CA ARG A 154 -15.27 7.82 -13.75
C ARG A 154 -14.16 7.22 -12.92
N PRO A 155 -12.90 7.57 -13.17
CA PRO A 155 -11.81 7.17 -12.30
C PRO A 155 -12.09 7.55 -10.85
N ILE A 156 -11.62 6.71 -9.92
CA ILE A 156 -11.66 7.01 -8.49
C ILE A 156 -10.33 7.67 -8.12
N HIS A 157 -10.38 8.88 -7.56
CA HIS A 157 -9.21 9.58 -7.05
C HIS A 157 -9.10 9.35 -5.53
N LEU A 158 -8.36 8.32 -5.15
CA LEU A 158 -8.06 7.97 -3.77
C LEU A 158 -6.85 8.76 -3.29
N ILE A 159 -7.03 9.59 -2.27
CA ILE A 159 -5.97 10.40 -1.66
C ILE A 159 -5.68 9.86 -0.25
N HIS A 160 -4.46 9.40 -0.03
CA HIS A 160 -3.89 9.14 1.28
C HIS A 160 -2.96 10.29 1.66
N LEU A 161 -3.43 11.20 2.51
CA LEU A 161 -2.66 12.33 2.99
C LEU A 161 -2.18 12.08 4.41
N THR A 162 -0.87 12.16 4.59
CA THR A 162 -0.23 12.04 5.90
C THR A 162 0.31 13.39 6.33
N THR A 163 -0.05 13.80 7.54
CA THR A 163 0.46 15.00 8.20
C THR A 163 0.61 14.70 9.67
N ALA A 164 1.58 15.24 10.29
CA ALA A 164 1.98 15.10 11.67
C ALA A 164 3.25 14.26 11.90
N GLU A 165 4.03 14.76 12.85
CA GLU A 165 5.33 14.20 13.19
C GLU A 165 5.21 12.83 13.86
N ARG A 166 6.06 11.89 13.47
CA ARG A 166 6.28 10.58 14.12
C ARG A 166 5.00 9.78 14.38
N GLN A 167 4.03 9.84 13.48
CA GLN A 167 2.86 8.96 13.56
C GLN A 167 3.11 7.66 12.81
N LEU A 168 2.52 6.58 13.35
CA LEU A 168 2.34 5.31 12.65
C LEU A 168 1.00 5.36 11.91
N VAL A 169 1.05 5.43 10.57
CA VAL A 169 -0.11 5.50 9.68
C VAL A 169 -0.15 4.20 8.88
N GLN A 170 -1.21 3.41 9.01
CA GLN A 170 -1.31 2.07 8.44
C GLN A 170 -2.56 1.92 7.55
N PRO A 171 -2.60 2.55 6.35
CA PRO A 171 -3.72 2.39 5.43
C PRO A 171 -3.86 0.94 4.97
N ARG A 172 -5.11 0.47 4.84
CA ARG A 172 -5.43 -0.86 4.34
C ARG A 172 -6.55 -0.79 3.32
N ASP A 173 -6.23 -0.93 2.04
CA ASP A 173 -7.21 -0.91 0.95
C ASP A 173 -7.57 -2.32 0.49
N LEU A 174 -8.82 -2.53 0.09
CA LEU A 174 -9.29 -3.78 -0.51
C LEU A 174 -10.12 -3.50 -1.77
N PHE A 175 -9.60 -3.88 -2.93
CA PHE A 175 -10.26 -3.72 -4.22
C PHE A 175 -10.71 -5.08 -4.74
N MET A 176 -12.00 -5.23 -5.00
CA MET A 176 -12.61 -6.47 -5.48
C MET A 176 -13.42 -6.19 -6.73
N LEU A 177 -12.94 -6.66 -7.86
CA LEU A 177 -13.63 -6.58 -9.13
C LEU A 177 -14.13 -7.98 -9.52
N HIS A 178 -15.44 -8.17 -9.53
CA HIS A 178 -16.04 -9.42 -9.96
C HIS A 178 -15.94 -9.59 -11.48
N ASP A 179 -16.33 -10.77 -11.98
CA ASP A 179 -16.20 -11.13 -13.39
C ASP A 179 -16.71 -10.05 -14.35
N GLY A 180 -15.88 -9.66 -15.31
CA GLY A 180 -16.20 -8.64 -16.32
C GLY A 180 -16.35 -7.22 -15.81
N ALA A 181 -16.04 -6.95 -14.54
CA ALA A 181 -16.05 -5.61 -13.98
C ALA A 181 -14.86 -4.78 -14.49
N ASP A 182 -15.00 -3.47 -14.50
CA ASP A 182 -13.96 -2.55 -14.99
C ASP A 182 -13.88 -1.31 -14.07
N ALA A 183 -12.67 -0.99 -13.60
CA ALA A 183 -12.44 0.20 -12.79
C ALA A 183 -11.01 0.75 -12.96
N GLU A 184 -10.91 2.07 -12.86
CA GLU A 184 -9.66 2.82 -12.83
C GLU A 184 -9.55 3.59 -11.51
N VAL A 185 -8.40 3.48 -10.84
CA VAL A 185 -8.14 4.14 -9.56
C VAL A 185 -6.83 4.91 -9.64
N ILE A 186 -6.90 6.21 -9.41
CA ILE A 186 -5.75 7.08 -9.25
C ILE A 186 -5.49 7.21 -7.76
N ILE A 187 -4.34 6.75 -7.32
CA ILE A 187 -3.99 6.66 -5.90
C ILE A 187 -2.88 7.66 -5.64
N GLU A 188 -3.16 8.65 -4.83
CA GLU A 188 -2.19 9.69 -4.51
C GLU A 188 -1.76 9.58 -3.04
N HIS A 189 -0.47 9.29 -2.82
CA HIS A 189 0.15 9.32 -1.51
C HIS A 189 0.85 10.67 -1.35
N ILE A 190 0.44 11.42 -0.34
CA ILE A 190 0.97 12.76 -0.03
C ILE A 190 1.41 12.78 1.42
N ALA A 191 2.61 13.28 1.69
CA ALA A 191 3.02 13.60 3.04
C ALA A 191 3.45 15.08 3.12
N VAL A 192 2.81 15.81 4.03
CA VAL A 192 3.07 17.24 4.27
C VAL A 192 3.32 17.43 5.76
N ASP A 193 4.44 18.05 6.11
CA ASP A 193 4.82 18.30 7.51
C ASP A 193 4.73 17.04 8.39
N ALA A 194 5.23 15.92 7.86
CA ALA A 194 5.21 14.61 8.51
C ALA A 194 6.62 14.05 8.81
N PRO A 195 7.51 14.81 9.47
CA PRO A 195 8.88 14.35 9.72
C PRO A 195 8.87 13.10 10.60
N GLY A 196 9.62 12.07 10.18
CA GLY A 196 9.75 10.83 10.92
C GLY A 196 8.47 9.97 11.01
N ALA A 197 7.41 10.29 10.27
CA ALA A 197 6.24 9.43 10.19
C ALA A 197 6.59 8.11 9.52
N LEU A 198 5.96 7.01 9.97
CA LEU A 198 5.98 5.73 9.28
C LEU A 198 4.62 5.49 8.63
N ILE A 199 4.61 5.52 7.31
CA ILE A 199 3.46 5.18 6.48
C ILE A 199 3.67 3.73 6.05
N ASN A 200 2.85 2.83 6.59
CA ASN A 200 2.93 1.41 6.31
C ASN A 200 1.63 0.96 5.63
N SER A 201 1.59 1.08 4.30
CA SER A 201 0.39 0.86 3.50
C SER A 201 0.31 -0.56 2.96
N VAL A 202 -0.86 -1.17 3.03
CA VAL A 202 -1.13 -2.48 2.41
C VAL A 202 -2.39 -2.39 1.56
N ARG A 203 -2.32 -2.91 0.33
CA ARG A 203 -3.46 -3.01 -0.57
C ARG A 203 -3.59 -4.43 -1.09
N GLU A 204 -4.83 -4.92 -1.11
CA GLU A 204 -5.17 -6.19 -1.71
C GLU A 204 -6.12 -5.98 -2.89
N CYS A 205 -5.84 -6.58 -4.04
CA CYS A 205 -6.64 -6.46 -5.25
C CYS A 205 -7.03 -7.84 -5.78
N VAL A 206 -8.32 -8.08 -5.89
CA VAL A 206 -8.88 -9.29 -6.51
C VAL A 206 -9.53 -8.90 -7.83
N VAL A 207 -8.96 -9.38 -8.93
CA VAL A 207 -9.45 -9.12 -10.29
C VAL A 207 -10.08 -10.41 -10.82
N GLY A 208 -11.40 -10.41 -10.98
CA GLY A 208 -12.18 -11.56 -11.43
C GLY A 208 -11.95 -11.94 -12.90
N LYS A 209 -12.64 -12.99 -13.35
CA LYS A 209 -12.55 -13.45 -14.73
C LYS A 209 -12.98 -12.37 -15.72
N GLY A 210 -12.11 -12.04 -16.68
CA GLY A 210 -12.37 -11.00 -17.68
C GLY A 210 -12.56 -9.60 -17.11
N ALA A 211 -12.27 -9.39 -15.83
CA ALA A 211 -12.30 -8.06 -15.21
C ALA A 211 -11.03 -7.27 -15.54
N ARG A 212 -11.11 -5.95 -15.43
CA ARG A 212 -9.99 -5.03 -15.65
C ARG A 212 -9.86 -4.08 -14.48
N LEU A 213 -8.68 -4.04 -13.87
CA LEU A 213 -8.31 -3.03 -12.88
C LEU A 213 -7.08 -2.27 -13.35
N THR A 214 -7.23 -0.97 -13.52
CA THR A 214 -6.10 -0.06 -13.79
C THR A 214 -5.84 0.80 -12.55
N THR A 215 -4.59 0.88 -12.12
CA THR A 215 -4.17 1.71 -10.99
C THR A 215 -3.05 2.66 -11.40
N HIS A 216 -3.15 3.92 -11.00
CA HIS A 216 -2.10 4.92 -11.16
C HIS A 216 -1.70 5.43 -9.79
N LYS A 217 -0.54 5.01 -9.29
CA LYS A 217 -0.02 5.43 -7.99
C LYS A 217 0.93 6.62 -8.20
N LEU A 218 0.61 7.74 -7.56
CA LEU A 218 1.46 8.92 -7.51
C LEU A 218 1.93 9.14 -6.07
N GLN A 219 3.25 9.18 -5.86
CA GLN A 219 3.87 9.36 -4.56
C GLN A 219 4.59 10.71 -4.51
N ARG A 220 4.13 11.58 -3.59
CA ARG A 220 4.67 12.89 -3.27
C ARG A 220 4.78 13.00 -1.74
N GLU A 221 5.71 12.25 -1.17
CA GLU A 221 5.76 12.03 0.28
C GLU A 221 6.81 12.88 1.01
N GLY A 222 7.14 14.02 0.43
CA GLY A 222 8.00 15.05 1.03
C GLY A 222 9.48 14.69 1.10
N HIS A 223 10.29 15.72 1.07
CA HIS A 223 11.74 15.59 1.12
C HIS A 223 12.23 15.27 2.53
N ARG A 224 13.44 14.73 2.59
CA ARG A 224 14.16 14.58 3.84
C ARG A 224 14.60 15.96 4.36
N THR A 225 14.04 16.37 5.49
CA THR A 225 14.45 17.56 6.22
C THR A 225 15.53 17.22 7.25
N THR A 226 16.06 18.24 7.94
CA THR A 226 16.96 18.05 9.09
C THR A 226 16.33 17.28 10.24
N ALA A 227 15.00 17.32 10.38
CA ALA A 227 14.21 16.54 11.34
C ALA A 227 13.93 15.09 10.88
N GLY A 228 14.46 14.69 9.73
CA GLY A 228 14.13 13.45 9.05
C GLY A 228 12.90 13.60 8.14
N GLY A 229 12.75 12.73 7.13
CA GLY A 229 11.55 12.67 6.29
C GLY A 229 10.66 11.50 6.68
N PRO A 230 9.45 11.43 6.14
CA PRO A 230 8.60 10.25 6.29
C PRO A 230 9.23 9.01 5.64
N VAL A 231 8.91 7.86 6.20
CA VAL A 231 9.26 6.56 5.62
C VAL A 231 7.99 5.90 5.18
N SER A 232 7.92 5.52 3.91
CA SER A 232 6.76 4.88 3.30
C SER A 232 7.12 3.47 2.86
N ILE A 233 6.46 2.48 3.44
CA ILE A 233 6.58 1.07 3.10
C ILE A 233 5.23 0.61 2.58
N ASN A 234 5.18 0.23 1.30
CA ASN A 234 3.95 -0.11 0.61
C ASN A 234 3.99 -1.55 0.13
N PHE A 235 2.91 -2.27 0.34
CA PHE A 235 2.72 -3.61 -0.18
C PHE A 235 1.41 -3.69 -0.96
N ASP A 236 1.48 -4.11 -2.21
CA ASP A 236 0.32 -4.37 -3.07
C ASP A 236 0.28 -5.87 -3.40
N GLY A 237 -0.71 -6.61 -2.88
CA GLY A 237 -0.98 -8.00 -3.23
C GLY A 237 -2.11 -8.09 -4.24
N VAL A 238 -1.88 -8.72 -5.40
CA VAL A 238 -2.83 -8.77 -6.51
C VAL A 238 -3.03 -10.20 -6.98
N ARG A 239 -4.28 -10.60 -7.17
CA ARG A 239 -4.64 -11.86 -7.81
C ARG A 239 -5.50 -11.60 -9.03
N VAL A 240 -5.09 -12.17 -10.18
CA VAL A 240 -5.77 -11.97 -11.46
C VAL A 240 -6.36 -13.30 -11.94
N GLY A 241 -7.67 -13.32 -12.11
CA GLY A 241 -8.42 -14.49 -12.62
C GLY A 241 -8.34 -14.63 -14.14
N SER A 242 -8.96 -15.70 -14.67
CA SER A 242 -8.90 -16.04 -16.10
C SER A 242 -9.27 -14.86 -17.01
N ARG A 243 -8.42 -14.56 -17.99
CA ARG A 243 -8.59 -13.41 -18.91
C ARG A 243 -8.81 -12.08 -18.20
N GLY A 244 -8.48 -11.99 -16.91
CA GLY A 244 -8.44 -10.74 -16.16
C GLY A 244 -7.23 -9.92 -16.57
N HIS A 245 -7.31 -8.63 -16.35
CA HIS A 245 -6.24 -7.69 -16.69
C HIS A 245 -5.96 -6.76 -15.51
N PHE A 246 -4.72 -6.71 -15.07
CA PHE A 246 -4.26 -5.76 -14.07
C PHE A 246 -3.16 -4.89 -14.68
N SER A 247 -3.35 -3.57 -14.66
CA SER A 247 -2.32 -2.60 -15.05
C SER A 247 -2.03 -1.67 -13.88
N SER A 248 -0.75 -1.45 -13.59
CA SER A 248 -0.30 -0.53 -12.56
C SER A 248 0.80 0.37 -13.08
N SER A 249 0.63 1.69 -12.92
CA SER A 249 1.68 2.68 -13.14
C SER A 249 2.04 3.33 -11.82
N THR A 250 3.30 3.25 -11.39
CA THR A 250 3.79 3.89 -10.18
C THR A 250 4.72 5.04 -10.53
N THR A 251 4.38 6.25 -10.08
CA THR A 251 5.21 7.45 -10.25
C THR A 251 5.66 7.94 -8.89
N THR A 252 6.96 7.88 -8.60
CA THR A 252 7.55 8.41 -7.36
C THR A 252 8.33 9.69 -7.70
N LEU A 253 7.80 10.82 -7.27
CA LEU A 253 8.40 12.15 -7.55
C LEU A 253 9.22 12.64 -6.35
N ASP A 254 8.93 12.13 -5.16
CA ASP A 254 9.49 12.62 -3.92
C ASP A 254 9.31 11.60 -2.80
N GLY A 255 10.20 11.63 -1.80
CA GLY A 255 10.13 10.75 -0.62
C GLY A 255 11.49 10.58 0.05
N ALA A 256 11.56 10.70 1.36
CA ALA A 256 12.82 10.48 2.09
C ALA A 256 13.28 9.02 2.00
N LEU A 257 12.35 8.10 2.21
CA LEU A 257 12.47 6.67 1.91
C LEU A 257 11.11 6.15 1.48
N VAL A 258 11.02 5.67 0.25
CA VAL A 258 9.83 5.02 -0.30
C VAL A 258 10.21 3.62 -0.74
N ARG A 259 9.47 2.61 -0.24
CA ARG A 259 9.58 1.26 -0.72
C ARG A 259 8.23 0.76 -1.22
N ASN A 260 8.22 0.17 -2.41
CA ASN A 260 7.06 -0.44 -3.04
C ASN A 260 7.35 -1.93 -3.29
N ASP A 261 6.57 -2.80 -2.67
CA ASP A 261 6.54 -4.22 -2.95
C ASP A 261 5.22 -4.53 -3.69
N VAL A 262 5.27 -4.95 -4.95
CA VAL A 262 4.10 -5.30 -5.76
C VAL A 262 4.15 -6.79 -6.11
N ASN A 263 3.23 -7.57 -5.55
CA ASN A 263 3.13 -9.00 -5.77
C ASN A 263 1.88 -9.32 -6.58
N VAL A 264 2.05 -9.80 -7.80
CA VAL A 264 0.96 -10.19 -8.70
C VAL A 264 0.98 -11.69 -8.93
N VAL A 265 -0.17 -12.32 -8.77
CA VAL A 265 -0.38 -13.74 -9.09
C VAL A 265 -1.39 -13.85 -10.23
N LEU A 266 -0.94 -14.37 -11.37
CA LEU A 266 -1.77 -14.70 -12.52
C LEU A 266 -2.34 -16.11 -12.30
N ALA A 267 -3.56 -16.17 -11.75
CA ALA A 267 -4.17 -17.38 -11.21
C ALA A 267 -5.23 -18.01 -12.14
N GLY A 268 -5.34 -17.52 -13.36
CA GLY A 268 -6.28 -18.08 -14.35
C GLY A 268 -5.77 -17.96 -15.78
N PRO A 269 -6.05 -18.93 -16.66
CA PRO A 269 -5.58 -18.93 -18.05
C PRO A 269 -5.95 -17.63 -18.78
N GLY A 270 -5.00 -17.08 -19.54
CA GLY A 270 -5.13 -15.82 -20.27
C GLY A 270 -5.13 -14.58 -19.38
N ALA A 271 -4.75 -14.69 -18.10
CA ALA A 271 -4.56 -13.53 -17.24
C ALA A 271 -3.35 -12.70 -17.71
N HIS A 272 -3.44 -11.40 -17.54
CA HIS A 272 -2.41 -10.46 -17.93
C HIS A 272 -2.11 -9.44 -16.83
N ALA A 273 -0.83 -9.12 -16.66
CA ALA A 273 -0.38 -8.02 -15.79
C ALA A 273 0.59 -7.11 -16.52
N GLU A 274 0.42 -5.80 -16.32
CA GLU A 274 1.33 -4.77 -16.80
C GLU A 274 1.78 -3.90 -15.63
N LEU A 275 3.09 -3.85 -15.36
CA LEU A 275 3.66 -3.06 -14.27
C LEU A 275 4.63 -2.01 -14.83
N ASN A 276 4.26 -0.75 -14.72
CA ASN A 276 5.08 0.37 -15.14
C ASN A 276 5.49 1.23 -13.95
N GLY A 277 6.73 1.71 -13.94
CA GLY A 277 7.22 2.59 -12.90
C GLY A 277 8.15 3.68 -13.42
N VAL A 278 8.03 4.87 -12.87
CA VAL A 278 8.98 5.95 -13.04
C VAL A 278 9.29 6.60 -11.70
N TYR A 279 10.57 6.87 -11.45
CA TYR A 279 10.97 7.60 -10.25
C TYR A 279 11.99 8.69 -10.60
N LEU A 280 11.74 9.89 -10.03
CA LEU A 280 12.62 11.05 -10.16
C LEU A 280 13.12 11.40 -8.76
N LEU A 281 14.40 11.20 -8.51
CA LEU A 281 14.97 11.31 -7.18
C LEU A 281 16.11 12.32 -7.17
N ASN A 282 16.15 13.16 -6.15
CA ASN A 282 17.22 14.12 -5.92
C ASN A 282 17.62 14.15 -4.43
N GLY A 283 18.59 14.98 -4.10
CA GLY A 283 19.04 15.16 -2.72
C GLY A 283 19.57 13.86 -2.10
N THR A 284 18.88 13.36 -1.08
CA THR A 284 19.18 12.11 -0.38
C THR A 284 17.99 11.15 -0.39
N ALA A 285 17.05 11.34 -1.30
CA ALA A 285 15.89 10.49 -1.44
C ALA A 285 16.28 9.04 -1.72
N HIS A 286 15.48 8.10 -1.21
CA HIS A 286 15.66 6.68 -1.44
C HIS A 286 14.36 6.08 -1.92
N CYS A 287 14.36 5.48 -3.13
CA CYS A 287 13.22 4.74 -3.66
C CYS A 287 13.65 3.31 -3.99
N ASP A 288 12.89 2.35 -3.49
CA ASP A 288 13.15 0.92 -3.65
C ASP A 288 11.89 0.23 -4.18
N ASN A 289 11.93 -0.24 -5.41
CA ASN A 289 10.81 -0.92 -6.06
C ASN A 289 11.12 -2.40 -6.22
N HIS A 290 10.27 -3.25 -5.65
CA HIS A 290 10.31 -4.69 -5.78
C HIS A 290 9.02 -5.19 -6.42
N THR A 291 9.15 -6.00 -7.46
CA THR A 291 8.03 -6.64 -8.13
C THR A 291 8.18 -8.15 -8.11
N TYR A 292 7.07 -8.83 -7.97
CA TYR A 292 6.95 -10.27 -8.16
C TYR A 292 5.75 -10.55 -9.05
N ILE A 293 5.94 -11.28 -10.14
CA ILE A 293 4.86 -11.72 -11.01
C ILE A 293 4.92 -13.25 -11.10
N GLY A 294 3.93 -13.92 -10.50
CA GLY A 294 3.77 -15.37 -10.55
C GLY A 294 2.81 -15.77 -11.67
N HIS A 295 3.29 -16.55 -12.63
CA HIS A 295 2.47 -17.23 -13.63
C HIS A 295 2.14 -18.62 -13.09
N ASP A 296 1.04 -18.73 -12.33
CA ASP A 296 0.67 -19.98 -11.63
C ASP A 296 -0.03 -20.98 -12.54
N VAL A 297 -0.47 -20.53 -13.72
CA VAL A 297 -1.19 -21.34 -14.72
C VAL A 297 -0.73 -20.99 -16.13
N PRO A 298 -0.95 -21.88 -17.14
CA PRO A 298 -0.58 -21.63 -18.53
C PRO A 298 -1.28 -20.41 -19.17
N ASP A 299 -0.77 -19.96 -20.29
CA ASP A 299 -1.31 -18.91 -21.17
C ASP A 299 -1.40 -17.52 -20.52
N CYS A 300 -0.64 -17.26 -19.46
CA CYS A 300 -0.53 -15.94 -18.84
C CYS A 300 0.55 -15.11 -19.52
N THR A 301 0.36 -13.79 -19.52
CA THR A 301 1.33 -12.82 -20.04
C THR A 301 1.60 -11.71 -19.05
N SER A 302 2.81 -11.14 -19.09
CA SER A 302 3.14 -9.97 -18.28
C SER A 302 4.16 -9.09 -18.98
N ASP A 303 4.03 -7.79 -18.75
CA ASP A 303 4.98 -6.76 -19.20
C ASP A 303 5.41 -5.92 -18.00
N GLU A 304 6.69 -5.55 -17.98
CA GLU A 304 7.23 -4.73 -16.90
C GLU A 304 8.25 -3.72 -17.44
N LEU A 305 8.07 -2.45 -17.04
CA LEU A 305 8.98 -1.37 -17.39
C LEU A 305 9.16 -0.38 -16.24
N TYR A 306 10.38 -0.33 -15.69
CA TYR A 306 10.75 0.67 -14.69
C TYR A 306 11.89 1.57 -15.22
N LYS A 307 11.74 2.89 -15.04
CA LYS A 307 12.76 3.89 -15.40
C LYS A 307 13.00 4.84 -14.24
N GLY A 308 14.25 5.20 -14.00
CA GLY A 308 14.63 6.12 -12.93
C GLY A 308 15.57 7.22 -13.43
N ILE A 309 15.31 8.44 -12.94
CA ILE A 309 16.24 9.56 -13.00
C ILE A 309 16.69 9.82 -11.57
N VAL A 310 17.99 9.65 -11.31
CA VAL A 310 18.56 9.75 -9.96
C VAL A 310 19.70 10.75 -10.03
N THR A 311 19.63 11.78 -9.18
CA THR A 311 20.65 12.86 -9.13
C THR A 311 21.20 13.02 -7.71
N GLU A 312 22.33 13.70 -7.59
CA GLU A 312 23.01 14.01 -6.34
C GLU A 312 23.39 12.77 -5.52
N LYS A 313 22.85 12.61 -4.31
CA LYS A 313 23.11 11.48 -3.40
C LYS A 313 21.88 10.57 -3.24
N ALA A 314 20.90 10.73 -4.12
CA ALA A 314 19.71 9.89 -4.09
C ALA A 314 20.05 8.43 -4.47
N THR A 315 19.20 7.51 -4.06
CA THR A 315 19.36 6.08 -4.32
C THR A 315 18.10 5.53 -4.92
N GLY A 316 18.19 4.94 -6.11
CA GLY A 316 17.13 4.18 -6.74
C GLY A 316 17.49 2.69 -6.74
N VAL A 317 16.55 1.84 -6.31
CA VAL A 317 16.66 0.38 -6.34
C VAL A 317 15.48 -0.17 -7.12
N PHE A 318 15.74 -1.15 -7.97
CA PHE A 318 14.73 -1.94 -8.64
C PHE A 318 15.09 -3.42 -8.59
N ASN A 319 14.14 -4.25 -8.24
CA ASN A 319 14.28 -5.71 -8.24
C ASN A 319 12.98 -6.33 -8.76
N GLY A 320 13.03 -6.89 -9.97
CA GLY A 320 11.92 -7.60 -10.59
C GLY A 320 12.15 -9.11 -10.56
N LYS A 321 11.12 -9.86 -10.19
CA LYS A 321 11.13 -11.33 -10.24
C LYS A 321 9.89 -11.84 -10.95
N VAL A 322 10.10 -12.59 -12.03
CA VAL A 322 9.04 -13.35 -12.69
C VAL A 322 9.23 -14.84 -12.35
N TYR A 323 8.18 -15.48 -11.89
CA TYR A 323 8.14 -16.90 -11.60
C TYR A 323 7.12 -17.56 -12.52
N VAL A 324 7.51 -18.66 -13.15
CA VAL A 324 6.61 -19.47 -13.98
C VAL A 324 6.52 -20.83 -13.34
N ALA A 325 5.31 -21.22 -12.94
CA ALA A 325 5.07 -22.55 -12.40
C ALA A 325 5.33 -23.63 -13.47
N PRO A 326 5.86 -24.80 -13.10
CA PRO A 326 6.17 -25.90 -14.01
C PRO A 326 4.90 -26.50 -14.62
#